data_f30a2831a83152e82095058294955f5b
#
_entry.id   f30a2831a83152e82095058294955f5b
#
_cell.length_a   1.000
_cell.length_b   1.000
_cell.length_c   1.000
_cell.angle_alpha   90.00
_cell.angle_beta   90.00
_cell.angle_gamma   90.00
#
_symmetry.space_group_name_H-M   'P 1'
#
loop_
_entity.id
_entity.type
_entity.pdbx_description
1 polymer ?
#
loop_
_entity_poly.entity_id
_entity_poly.type
_entity_poly.pdbx_seq_one_letter_code
_entity_poly.pdbx_strand_id
1 'polypeptide(L)'
;MGSGIKILHFAPDEKFIPLQQELFEEAFPGANAWRIQATPGKPFRHGISHTSTKQVMPSYFRSRALKKESEEFDLLVVHCMNRNHAAGVKTVRPGICVCWFGWGVDYYHLLSDQLEGLFLDKTKILHQCLAKTNNFKTRIISLNRTKIIDYIKIFLPYILSKLRLIQEDSIETVADRIDVYRILEVEVEMVRKAIPKLRAAFCLHYYYTTEDVYAKGPNEMTGPHILLGNSSSSTNNHIEALDLLQGIVKDERKIIVPLNYGDQSY
;
A
#
# COMPACT_ATOMS: atom_id res chain seq x y z
N MET A 1 -10.87 16.43 -32.78
CA MET A 1 -9.94 15.64 -31.98
C MET A 1 -10.53 15.62 -30.58
N GLY A 2 -11.03 14.46 -30.12
CA GLY A 2 -11.62 14.36 -28.79
C GLY A 2 -10.55 14.72 -27.74
N SER A 3 -10.91 15.50 -26.75
CA SER A 3 -10.06 15.70 -25.58
C SER A 3 -9.83 14.32 -24.95
N GLY A 4 -8.63 13.78 -25.10
CA GLY A 4 -8.29 12.50 -24.48
C GLY A 4 -8.48 12.62 -22.96
N ILE A 5 -8.82 11.49 -22.31
CA ILE A 5 -8.93 11.40 -20.87
C ILE A 5 -7.64 11.91 -20.20
N LYS A 6 -7.76 12.68 -19.11
CA LYS A 6 -6.63 13.11 -18.28
C LYS A 6 -6.68 12.43 -16.93
N ILE A 7 -5.58 11.82 -16.53
CA ILE A 7 -5.49 10.97 -15.36
C ILE A 7 -4.51 11.54 -14.33
N LEU A 8 -4.99 11.78 -13.12
CA LEU A 8 -4.18 12.16 -11.97
C LEU A 8 -3.90 10.91 -11.12
N HIS A 9 -2.64 10.68 -10.78
CA HIS A 9 -2.24 9.55 -9.95
C HIS A 9 -1.71 10.03 -8.59
N PHE A 10 -2.20 9.42 -7.51
CA PHE A 10 -1.58 9.51 -6.19
C PHE A 10 -0.87 8.21 -5.90
N ALA A 11 0.41 8.28 -5.55
CA ALA A 11 1.18 7.09 -5.24
C ALA A 11 2.23 7.32 -4.16
N PRO A 12 2.60 6.28 -3.38
CA PRO A 12 3.81 6.29 -2.58
C PRO A 12 5.05 6.09 -3.47
N ASP A 13 6.23 6.39 -2.96
CA ASP A 13 7.50 6.06 -3.61
C ASP A 13 7.86 4.59 -3.37
N GLU A 14 7.29 3.69 -4.17
CA GLU A 14 7.39 2.24 -4.03
C GLU A 14 7.79 1.54 -5.34
N LYS A 15 8.41 0.38 -5.21
CA LYS A 15 9.00 -0.40 -6.31
C LYS A 15 8.04 -0.79 -7.44
N PHE A 16 6.73 -0.79 -7.19
CA PHE A 16 5.73 -1.13 -8.20
C PHE A 16 5.32 0.06 -9.08
N ILE A 17 5.62 1.28 -8.64
CA ILE A 17 5.14 2.49 -9.33
C ILE A 17 5.77 2.68 -10.71
N PRO A 18 7.08 2.43 -10.93
CA PRO A 18 7.65 2.50 -12.28
C PRO A 18 6.91 1.63 -13.30
N LEU A 19 6.60 0.39 -12.95
CA LEU A 19 5.84 -0.52 -13.83
C LEU A 19 4.44 0.00 -14.12
N GLN A 20 3.78 0.58 -13.12
CA GLN A 20 2.47 1.21 -13.32
C GLN A 20 2.56 2.45 -14.22
N GLN A 21 3.61 3.23 -14.11
CA GLN A 21 3.83 4.37 -15.00
C GLN A 21 3.96 3.91 -16.45
N GLU A 22 4.73 2.86 -16.70
CA GLU A 22 4.89 2.27 -18.04
C GLU A 22 3.55 1.77 -18.59
N LEU A 23 2.79 0.98 -17.83
CA LEU A 23 1.49 0.45 -18.25
C LEU A 23 0.47 1.55 -18.55
N PHE A 24 0.39 2.57 -17.68
CA PHE A 24 -0.55 3.67 -17.90
C PHE A 24 -0.13 4.57 -19.06
N GLU A 25 1.17 4.75 -19.28
CA GLU A 25 1.66 5.55 -20.40
C GLU A 25 1.51 4.81 -21.73
N GLU A 26 1.63 3.49 -21.75
CA GLU A 26 1.32 2.67 -22.92
C GLU A 26 -0.17 2.73 -23.28
N ALA A 27 -1.04 2.59 -22.27
CA ALA A 27 -2.49 2.58 -22.48
C ALA A 27 -3.06 3.99 -22.79
N PHE A 28 -2.50 5.03 -22.20
CA PHE A 28 -2.96 6.42 -22.27
C PHE A 28 -1.79 7.39 -22.44
N PRO A 29 -1.13 7.41 -23.62
CA PRO A 29 0.08 8.20 -23.85
C PRO A 29 -0.13 9.68 -23.60
N GLY A 30 0.70 10.27 -22.74
CA GLY A 30 0.68 11.70 -22.41
C GLY A 30 -0.53 12.16 -21.59
N ALA A 31 -1.39 11.25 -21.14
CA ALA A 31 -2.58 11.55 -20.34
C ALA A 31 -2.32 11.59 -18.83
N ASN A 32 -1.18 11.09 -18.37
CA ASN A 32 -0.92 10.73 -16.99
C ASN A 32 -0.15 11.83 -16.25
N ALA A 33 -0.58 12.19 -15.05
CA ALA A 33 0.11 13.11 -14.15
C ALA A 33 0.29 12.48 -12.76
N TRP A 34 1.53 12.23 -12.36
CA TRP A 34 1.87 11.52 -11.13
C TRP A 34 2.21 12.47 -10.00
N ARG A 35 1.61 12.26 -8.84
CA ARG A 35 1.88 12.96 -7.57
C ARG A 35 2.39 11.94 -6.58
N ILE A 36 3.73 11.82 -6.51
CA ILE A 36 4.40 10.81 -5.67
C ILE A 36 4.70 11.44 -4.33
N GLN A 37 4.12 10.85 -3.27
CA GLN A 37 4.42 11.25 -1.91
C GLN A 37 5.82 10.77 -1.53
N ALA A 38 6.74 11.72 -1.34
CA ALA A 38 8.10 11.41 -0.97
C ALA A 38 8.66 12.44 0.04
N THR A 39 9.79 12.11 0.65
CA THR A 39 10.46 13.03 1.59
C THR A 39 11.11 14.17 0.81
N PRO A 40 10.81 15.44 1.11
CA PRO A 40 11.38 16.57 0.40
C PRO A 40 12.90 16.58 0.41
N GLY A 41 13.46 16.99 -0.71
CA GLY A 41 14.91 17.10 -0.86
C GLY A 41 15.67 15.79 -0.93
N LYS A 42 14.97 14.65 -0.88
CA LYS A 42 15.56 13.34 -1.14
C LYS A 42 15.20 12.87 -2.55
N PRO A 43 16.11 12.22 -3.28
CA PRO A 43 15.78 11.58 -4.54
C PRO A 43 14.72 10.50 -4.31
N PHE A 44 13.95 10.17 -5.34
CA PHE A 44 13.08 9.03 -5.31
C PHE A 44 13.90 7.75 -5.02
N ARG A 45 13.37 6.91 -4.14
CA ARG A 45 14.00 5.65 -3.76
C ARG A 45 13.99 4.63 -4.90
N HIS A 46 12.96 4.66 -5.72
CA HIS A 46 12.72 3.69 -6.79
C HIS A 46 12.95 4.27 -8.20
N GLY A 47 13.67 5.39 -8.32
CA GLY A 47 14.16 5.92 -9.59
C GLY A 47 13.08 6.36 -10.58
N ILE A 48 11.95 6.78 -10.09
CA ILE A 48 10.80 7.22 -10.90
C ILE A 48 11.19 8.44 -11.73
N SER A 49 11.31 8.25 -13.03
CA SER A 49 11.73 9.28 -13.98
C SER A 49 10.70 9.47 -15.10
N HIS A 50 9.49 9.92 -14.77
CA HIS A 50 8.52 10.30 -15.78
C HIS A 50 8.38 11.81 -15.84
N THR A 51 8.26 12.39 -17.05
CA THR A 51 8.20 13.87 -17.23
C THR A 51 7.02 14.53 -16.52
N SER A 52 5.91 13.80 -16.35
CA SER A 52 4.71 14.24 -15.64
C SER A 52 4.72 13.96 -14.13
N THR A 53 5.82 13.39 -13.61
CA THR A 53 5.95 13.04 -12.19
C THR A 53 6.40 14.25 -11.37
N LYS A 54 5.63 14.55 -10.31
CA LYS A 54 6.00 15.55 -9.30
C LYS A 54 6.09 14.90 -7.92
N GLN A 55 7.18 15.14 -7.22
CA GLN A 55 7.33 14.84 -5.82
C GLN A 55 6.49 15.83 -5.00
N VAL A 56 5.67 15.32 -4.11
CA VAL A 56 4.77 16.14 -3.30
C VAL A 56 4.88 15.85 -1.81
N MET A 57 4.73 16.92 -1.01
CA MET A 57 4.65 16.85 0.45
C MET A 57 3.30 16.29 0.91
N PRO A 58 3.22 15.71 2.11
CA PRO A 58 1.94 15.33 2.72
C PRO A 58 0.90 16.47 2.76
N SER A 59 1.34 17.70 2.98
CA SER A 59 0.47 18.88 3.02
C SER A 59 -0.18 19.20 1.67
N TYR A 60 0.43 18.78 0.56
CA TYR A 60 -0.14 18.96 -0.78
C TYR A 60 -1.52 18.33 -0.90
N PHE A 61 -1.74 17.15 -0.32
CA PHE A 61 -3.01 16.42 -0.40
C PHE A 61 -4.19 17.14 0.29
N ARG A 62 -3.91 18.19 1.09
CA ARG A 62 -4.94 19.05 1.73
C ARG A 62 -4.93 20.47 1.20
N SER A 63 -4.22 20.72 0.09
CA SER A 63 -3.97 22.08 -0.39
C SER A 63 -5.02 22.58 -1.40
N ARG A 64 -5.18 23.90 -1.46
CA ARG A 64 -5.95 24.53 -2.53
C ARG A 64 -5.33 24.30 -3.91
N ALA A 65 -4.00 24.09 -3.97
CA ALA A 65 -3.29 23.79 -5.22
C ALA A 65 -3.78 22.46 -5.82
N LEU A 66 -3.91 21.40 -5.01
CA LEU A 66 -4.47 20.13 -5.46
C LEU A 66 -5.92 20.30 -5.94
N LYS A 67 -6.75 21.03 -5.18
CA LYS A 67 -8.15 21.27 -5.57
C LYS A 67 -8.23 21.90 -6.95
N LYS A 68 -7.47 22.96 -7.18
CA LYS A 68 -7.41 23.66 -8.48
C LYS A 68 -6.85 22.75 -9.57
N GLU A 69 -5.75 22.06 -9.31
CA GLU A 69 -5.13 21.15 -10.28
C GLU A 69 -6.08 20.02 -10.70
N SER A 70 -6.88 19.48 -9.77
CA SER A 70 -7.83 18.42 -10.06
C SER A 70 -8.96 18.81 -11.03
N GLU A 71 -9.17 20.09 -11.27
CA GLU A 71 -10.15 20.58 -12.25
C GLU A 71 -9.80 20.20 -13.70
N GLU A 72 -8.51 19.92 -13.95
CA GLU A 72 -7.99 19.55 -15.28
C GLU A 72 -8.07 18.04 -15.58
N PHE A 73 -8.48 17.22 -14.61
CA PHE A 73 -8.45 15.75 -14.71
C PHE A 73 -9.86 15.15 -14.66
N ASP A 74 -10.02 14.04 -15.40
CA ASP A 74 -11.26 13.27 -15.48
C ASP A 74 -11.27 12.12 -14.48
N LEU A 75 -10.09 11.52 -14.21
CA LEU A 75 -9.90 10.36 -13.39
C LEU A 75 -8.78 10.61 -12.36
N LEU A 76 -9.03 10.20 -11.12
CA LEU A 76 -8.03 10.06 -10.08
C LEU A 76 -7.78 8.57 -9.81
N VAL A 77 -6.55 8.12 -9.97
CA VAL A 77 -6.10 6.77 -9.57
C VAL A 77 -5.27 6.87 -8.30
N VAL A 78 -5.68 6.17 -7.25
CA VAL A 78 -4.99 6.16 -5.96
C VAL A 78 -4.32 4.80 -5.78
N HIS A 79 -3.00 4.79 -5.89
CA HIS A 79 -2.18 3.61 -5.63
C HIS A 79 -1.85 3.54 -4.14
N CYS A 80 -2.44 2.58 -3.44
CA CYS A 80 -2.34 2.44 -1.98
C CYS A 80 -2.94 3.63 -1.20
N MET A 81 -4.08 3.42 -0.56
CA MET A 81 -4.82 4.45 0.17
C MET A 81 -4.21 4.71 1.55
N ASN A 82 -3.20 5.56 1.62
CA ASN A 82 -2.72 6.04 2.91
C ASN A 82 -3.52 7.26 3.40
N ARG A 83 -3.24 7.72 4.63
CA ARG A 83 -3.90 8.88 5.25
C ARG A 83 -3.85 10.16 4.39
N ASN A 84 -2.73 10.42 3.74
CA ASN A 84 -2.58 11.62 2.90
C ASN A 84 -3.35 11.48 1.59
N HIS A 85 -3.31 10.29 0.98
CA HIS A 85 -4.10 10.01 -0.21
C HIS A 85 -5.61 10.12 0.07
N ALA A 86 -6.09 9.61 1.21
CA ALA A 86 -7.48 9.78 1.62
C ALA A 86 -7.87 11.26 1.79
N ALA A 87 -6.98 12.07 2.38
CA ALA A 87 -7.18 13.52 2.43
C ALA A 87 -7.21 14.14 1.03
N GLY A 88 -6.38 13.66 0.11
CA GLY A 88 -6.38 14.08 -1.29
C GLY A 88 -7.71 13.77 -1.98
N VAL A 89 -8.27 12.57 -1.77
CA VAL A 89 -9.60 12.20 -2.29
C VAL A 89 -10.69 13.15 -1.80
N LYS A 90 -10.62 13.61 -0.54
CA LYS A 90 -11.54 14.63 -0.01
C LYS A 90 -11.33 16.02 -0.64
N THR A 91 -10.10 16.31 -1.04
CA THR A 91 -9.67 17.64 -1.52
C THR A 91 -9.96 17.86 -2.99
N VAL A 92 -9.81 16.84 -3.83
CA VAL A 92 -10.06 16.94 -5.28
C VAL A 92 -11.49 17.39 -5.58
N ARG A 93 -11.70 17.94 -6.78
CA ARG A 93 -13.01 18.42 -7.20
C ARG A 93 -14.10 17.38 -7.03
N PRO A 94 -15.33 17.76 -6.66
CA PRO A 94 -16.48 16.88 -6.73
C PRO A 94 -16.70 16.38 -8.16
N GLY A 95 -17.11 15.10 -8.30
CA GLY A 95 -17.44 14.51 -9.61
C GLY A 95 -16.24 14.07 -10.44
N ILE A 96 -14.99 14.17 -9.95
CA ILE A 96 -13.88 13.39 -10.53
C ILE A 96 -14.14 11.91 -10.25
N CYS A 97 -13.97 11.05 -11.25
CA CYS A 97 -14.03 9.61 -11.04
C CYS A 97 -12.83 9.16 -10.21
N VAL A 98 -13.04 8.38 -9.14
CA VAL A 98 -11.98 7.92 -8.24
C VAL A 98 -11.82 6.41 -8.35
N CYS A 99 -10.63 5.97 -8.75
CA CYS A 99 -10.24 4.59 -8.80
C CYS A 99 -9.21 4.30 -7.70
N TRP A 100 -9.48 3.32 -6.84
CA TRP A 100 -8.56 2.90 -5.79
C TRP A 100 -7.92 1.55 -6.11
N PHE A 101 -6.59 1.52 -6.13
CA PHE A 101 -5.78 0.31 -6.27
C PHE A 101 -5.24 -0.09 -4.90
N GLY A 102 -5.91 -1.05 -4.26
CA GLY A 102 -5.52 -1.55 -2.94
C GLY A 102 -4.34 -2.52 -3.03
N TRP A 103 -3.42 -2.40 -2.05
CA TRP A 103 -2.20 -3.20 -1.97
C TRP A 103 -2.17 -4.15 -0.76
N GLY A 104 -3.26 -4.27 -0.03
CA GLY A 104 -3.34 -5.02 1.22
C GLY A 104 -2.90 -4.19 2.41
N VAL A 105 -1.70 -3.60 2.40
CA VAL A 105 -1.16 -2.78 3.50
C VAL A 105 -2.08 -1.62 3.90
N ASP A 106 -2.87 -1.12 2.98
CA ASP A 106 -3.79 0.00 3.16
C ASP A 106 -5.17 -0.41 3.69
N TYR A 107 -5.52 -1.72 3.69
CA TYR A 107 -6.83 -2.18 4.17
C TYR A 107 -6.80 -3.45 5.03
N TYR A 108 -5.70 -4.21 5.10
CA TYR A 108 -5.62 -5.43 5.90
C TYR A 108 -5.88 -5.20 7.39
N HIS A 109 -5.53 -4.04 7.91
CA HIS A 109 -5.83 -3.67 9.29
C HIS A 109 -7.34 -3.58 9.59
N LEU A 110 -8.19 -3.40 8.57
CA LEU A 110 -9.65 -3.40 8.67
C LEU A 110 -10.23 -4.81 8.61
N LEU A 111 -9.45 -5.76 8.14
CA LEU A 111 -9.84 -7.17 8.00
C LEU A 111 -9.40 -8.01 9.20
N SER A 112 -8.92 -7.40 10.30
CA SER A 112 -8.27 -8.10 11.42
C SER A 112 -9.03 -9.34 11.88
N ASP A 113 -10.32 -9.24 12.11
CA ASP A 113 -11.17 -10.36 12.56
C ASP A 113 -11.33 -11.46 11.51
N GLN A 114 -11.13 -11.12 10.23
CA GLN A 114 -11.24 -12.05 9.10
C GLN A 114 -9.87 -12.61 8.71
N LEU A 115 -8.81 -11.81 8.88
CA LEU A 115 -7.42 -12.23 8.65
C LEU A 115 -6.98 -13.28 9.68
N GLU A 116 -7.57 -13.30 10.87
CA GLU A 116 -7.30 -14.37 11.84
C GLU A 116 -7.57 -15.78 11.27
N GLY A 117 -8.51 -15.91 10.34
CA GLY A 117 -8.76 -17.13 9.60
C GLY A 117 -7.74 -17.47 8.50
N LEU A 118 -6.91 -16.49 8.08
CA LEU A 118 -5.84 -16.68 7.10
C LEU A 118 -4.50 -17.06 7.74
N PHE A 119 -4.33 -16.82 9.03
CA PHE A 119 -3.14 -17.23 9.75
C PHE A 119 -3.29 -18.68 10.22
N LEU A 120 -2.30 -19.49 9.91
CA LEU A 120 -2.17 -20.82 10.50
C LEU A 120 -1.76 -20.70 11.97
N ASP A 121 -1.94 -21.75 12.75
CA ASP A 121 -1.90 -21.69 14.22
C ASP A 121 -0.62 -21.09 14.81
N LYS A 122 0.55 -21.51 14.33
CA LYS A 122 1.83 -21.00 14.84
C LYS A 122 2.06 -19.55 14.45
N THR A 123 1.74 -19.19 13.21
CA THR A 123 1.81 -17.80 12.73
C THR A 123 0.84 -16.90 13.50
N LYS A 124 -0.35 -17.39 13.85
CA LYS A 124 -1.31 -16.67 14.68
C LYS A 124 -0.76 -16.39 16.08
N ILE A 125 -0.16 -17.40 16.71
CA ILE A 125 0.49 -17.24 18.02
C ILE A 125 1.61 -16.20 17.95
N LEU A 126 2.49 -16.28 16.94
CA LEU A 126 3.57 -15.31 16.75
C LEU A 126 3.00 -13.89 16.55
N HIS A 127 2.01 -13.74 15.68
CA HIS A 127 1.38 -12.45 15.42
C HIS A 127 0.80 -11.83 16.70
N GLN A 128 0.12 -12.61 17.53
CA GLN A 128 -0.40 -12.17 18.82
C GLN A 128 0.71 -11.79 19.80
N CYS A 129 1.82 -12.52 19.82
CA CYS A 129 2.99 -12.18 20.65
C CYS A 129 3.62 -10.85 20.19
N LEU A 130 3.81 -10.66 18.89
CA LEU A 130 4.37 -9.43 18.31
C LEU A 130 3.45 -8.23 18.56
N ALA A 131 2.14 -8.39 18.41
CA ALA A 131 1.16 -7.35 18.72
C ALA A 131 1.19 -6.91 20.19
N LYS A 132 1.46 -7.81 21.13
CA LYS A 132 1.63 -7.52 22.56
C LYS A 132 2.94 -6.77 22.85
N THR A 133 4.04 -7.09 22.14
CA THR A 133 5.34 -6.44 22.33
C THR A 133 5.41 -5.06 21.66
N ASN A 134 4.68 -4.85 20.57
CA ASN A 134 4.53 -3.55 19.92
C ASN A 134 3.61 -2.57 20.66
N ASN A 135 3.19 -2.93 21.88
CA ASN A 135 2.41 -2.05 22.71
C ASN A 135 3.16 -0.73 22.98
N PHE A 136 2.39 0.34 22.98
CA PHE A 136 2.73 1.74 23.17
C PHE A 136 3.86 2.04 24.16
N LYS A 137 4.01 1.26 25.25
CA LYS A 137 5.08 1.42 26.26
C LYS A 137 6.48 1.21 25.67
N THR A 138 6.66 0.26 24.77
CA THR A 138 7.98 -0.03 24.16
C THR A 138 8.40 1.06 23.19
N ARG A 139 7.46 1.65 22.45
CA ARG A 139 7.72 2.82 21.59
C ARG A 139 8.11 4.09 22.37
N ILE A 140 7.56 4.28 23.59
CA ILE A 140 7.91 5.44 24.44
C ILE A 140 9.33 5.32 24.99
N ILE A 141 9.77 4.12 25.36
CA ILE A 141 11.09 3.89 25.97
C ILE A 141 12.23 4.06 24.95
N SER A 142 11.97 3.79 23.67
CA SER A 142 12.95 3.97 22.58
C SER A 142 13.10 5.41 22.07
N LEU A 143 12.18 6.30 22.45
CA LEU A 143 12.25 7.71 22.07
C LEU A 143 13.21 8.47 22.98
N ASN A 144 14.31 8.91 22.42
CA ASN A 144 15.36 9.68 23.12
C ASN A 144 14.75 10.94 23.75
N ARG A 145 15.00 11.16 25.05
CA ARG A 145 14.39 12.20 25.92
C ARG A 145 14.58 13.67 25.45
N THR A 146 15.28 13.91 24.38
CA THR A 146 15.75 15.27 24.01
C THR A 146 14.79 16.11 23.15
N LYS A 147 13.61 15.61 22.77
CA LYS A 147 12.71 16.37 21.88
C LYS A 147 11.25 16.36 22.31
N ILE A 148 10.93 17.12 23.37
CA ILE A 148 9.55 17.34 23.84
C ILE A 148 8.61 17.79 22.72
N ILE A 149 9.09 18.59 21.77
CA ILE A 149 8.31 19.07 20.61
C ILE A 149 7.90 17.91 19.68
N ASP A 150 8.78 16.94 19.48
CA ASP A 150 8.46 15.77 18.65
C ASP A 150 7.45 14.85 19.37
N TYR A 151 7.50 14.81 20.71
CA TYR A 151 6.47 14.15 21.52
C TYR A 151 5.09 14.78 21.33
N ILE A 152 4.99 16.09 21.43
CA ILE A 152 3.71 16.81 21.26
C ILE A 152 3.16 16.57 19.83
N LYS A 153 4.01 16.62 18.80
CA LYS A 153 3.60 16.37 17.42
C LYS A 153 3.09 14.94 17.15
N ILE A 154 3.61 13.96 17.89
CA ILE A 154 3.21 12.55 17.75
C ILE A 154 1.99 12.23 18.63
N PHE A 155 1.98 12.75 19.87
CA PHE A 155 1.00 12.40 20.90
C PHE A 155 -0.30 13.19 20.80
N LEU A 156 -0.23 14.47 20.49
CA LEU A 156 -1.43 15.30 20.42
C LEU A 156 -2.41 14.80 19.34
N PRO A 157 -1.98 14.49 18.10
CA PRO A 157 -2.87 13.89 17.11
C PRO A 157 -3.41 12.53 17.54
N TYR A 158 -2.58 11.69 18.19
CA TYR A 158 -3.02 10.38 18.69
C TYR A 158 -4.07 10.51 19.81
N ILE A 159 -3.84 11.39 20.79
CA ILE A 159 -4.81 11.65 21.86
C ILE A 159 -6.11 12.23 21.29
N LEU A 160 -6.00 13.18 20.37
CA LEU A 160 -7.15 13.80 19.73
C LEU A 160 -7.95 12.81 18.88
N SER A 161 -7.28 11.86 18.21
CA SER A 161 -7.96 10.80 17.46
C SER A 161 -8.65 9.80 18.40
N LYS A 162 -7.98 9.40 19.50
CA LYS A 162 -8.57 8.52 20.54
C LYS A 162 -9.77 9.17 21.24
N LEU A 163 -9.72 10.46 21.45
CA LEU A 163 -10.85 11.23 21.99
C LEU A 163 -11.94 11.49 20.93
N ARG A 164 -11.79 10.98 19.71
CA ARG A 164 -12.68 11.25 18.55
C ARG A 164 -12.85 12.74 18.24
N LEU A 165 -11.93 13.57 18.69
CA LEU A 165 -11.92 15.02 18.42
C LEU A 165 -11.38 15.34 17.02
N ILE A 166 -10.59 14.44 16.44
CA ILE A 166 -10.13 14.50 15.05
C ILE A 166 -10.41 13.14 14.42
N GLN A 167 -11.24 13.11 13.39
CA GLN A 167 -11.38 11.93 12.55
C GLN A 167 -10.16 11.86 11.63
N GLU A 168 -9.36 10.80 11.74
CA GLU A 168 -8.25 10.58 10.82
C GLU A 168 -8.76 10.27 9.43
N ASP A 169 -8.08 10.83 8.43
CA ASP A 169 -8.37 10.48 7.05
C ASP A 169 -7.94 9.03 6.82
N SER A 170 -8.86 8.21 6.34
CA SER A 170 -8.65 6.79 6.05
C SER A 170 -9.55 6.38 4.88
N ILE A 171 -9.34 5.18 4.36
CA ILE A 171 -10.20 4.64 3.30
C ILE A 171 -11.67 4.61 3.72
N GLU A 172 -11.99 4.29 4.98
CA GLU A 172 -13.36 4.25 5.51
C GLU A 172 -14.05 5.61 5.43
N THR A 173 -13.25 6.70 5.53
CA THR A 173 -13.77 8.09 5.49
C THR A 173 -13.99 8.63 4.08
N VAL A 174 -13.55 7.90 3.06
CA VAL A 174 -13.66 8.28 1.64
C VAL A 174 -14.25 7.17 0.77
N ALA A 175 -14.69 6.08 1.38
CA ALA A 175 -15.20 4.92 0.67
C ALA A 175 -16.40 5.23 -0.25
N ASP A 176 -17.22 6.18 0.14
CA ASP A 176 -18.38 6.69 -0.62
C ASP A 176 -17.99 7.59 -1.81
N ARG A 177 -16.71 7.99 -1.90
CA ARG A 177 -16.13 8.77 -2.99
C ARG A 177 -15.42 7.91 -4.03
N ILE A 178 -15.26 6.61 -3.78
CA ILE A 178 -14.59 5.66 -4.67
C ILE A 178 -15.64 5.11 -5.63
N ASP A 179 -15.37 5.23 -6.94
CA ASP A 179 -16.25 4.74 -8.01
C ASP A 179 -15.82 3.36 -8.50
N VAL A 180 -14.51 3.10 -8.51
CA VAL A 180 -13.92 1.83 -8.94
C VAL A 180 -12.83 1.43 -7.96
N TYR A 181 -12.71 0.15 -7.66
CA TYR A 181 -11.60 -0.35 -6.85
C TYR A 181 -11.02 -1.64 -7.38
N ARG A 182 -9.74 -1.85 -7.10
CA ARG A 182 -8.94 -3.03 -7.44
C ARG A 182 -8.26 -3.56 -6.18
N ILE A 183 -8.50 -4.80 -5.88
CA ILE A 183 -7.82 -5.61 -4.85
C ILE A 183 -7.68 -7.03 -5.39
N LEU A 184 -7.19 -7.97 -4.59
CA LEU A 184 -7.26 -9.38 -4.95
C LEU A 184 -8.72 -9.85 -4.97
N GLU A 185 -9.12 -10.59 -6.00
CA GLU A 185 -10.50 -11.05 -6.19
C GLU A 185 -11.02 -11.83 -4.97
N VAL A 186 -10.17 -12.66 -4.39
CA VAL A 186 -10.50 -13.47 -3.20
C VAL A 186 -10.80 -12.63 -1.95
N GLU A 187 -10.40 -11.36 -1.92
CA GLU A 187 -10.58 -10.44 -0.79
C GLU A 187 -11.81 -9.52 -0.94
N VAL A 188 -12.46 -9.52 -2.12
CA VAL A 188 -13.55 -8.60 -2.44
C VAL A 188 -14.67 -8.65 -1.40
N GLU A 189 -15.15 -9.83 -1.05
CA GLU A 189 -16.23 -9.98 -0.06
C GLU A 189 -15.80 -9.55 1.35
N MET A 190 -14.56 -9.82 1.73
CA MET A 190 -14.01 -9.39 3.04
C MET A 190 -13.94 -7.86 3.12
N VAL A 191 -13.44 -7.22 2.07
CA VAL A 191 -13.32 -5.76 2.01
C VAL A 191 -14.69 -5.09 1.99
N ARG A 192 -15.66 -5.60 1.23
CA ARG A 192 -17.05 -5.10 1.24
C ARG A 192 -17.69 -5.18 2.62
N LYS A 193 -17.44 -6.28 3.34
CA LYS A 193 -17.94 -6.45 4.70
C LYS A 193 -17.25 -5.49 5.68
N ALA A 194 -15.94 -5.30 5.56
CA ALA A 194 -15.17 -4.40 6.43
C ALA A 194 -15.45 -2.92 6.16
N ILE A 195 -15.76 -2.57 4.90
CA ILE A 195 -16.01 -1.18 4.47
C ILE A 195 -17.42 -1.08 3.84
N PRO A 196 -18.48 -1.10 4.63
CA PRO A 196 -19.86 -1.15 4.10
C PRO A 196 -20.27 0.05 3.23
N LYS A 197 -19.55 1.16 3.35
CA LYS A 197 -19.74 2.35 2.51
C LYS A 197 -19.12 2.23 1.12
N LEU A 198 -18.23 1.24 0.89
CA LEU A 198 -17.61 1.00 -0.40
C LEU A 198 -18.61 0.33 -1.35
N ARG A 199 -19.31 1.14 -2.15
CA ARG A 199 -20.26 0.69 -3.16
C ARG A 199 -19.69 0.69 -4.58
N ALA A 200 -18.40 0.88 -4.69
CA ALA A 200 -17.66 0.98 -5.94
C ALA A 200 -17.71 -0.31 -6.76
N ALA A 201 -17.54 -0.18 -8.06
CA ALA A 201 -17.37 -1.32 -8.95
C ALA A 201 -15.98 -1.96 -8.74
N PHE A 202 -15.93 -3.30 -8.69
CA PHE A 202 -14.67 -4.02 -8.69
C PHE A 202 -14.13 -4.15 -10.11
N CYS A 203 -12.82 -3.96 -10.31
CA CYS A 203 -12.14 -4.24 -11.57
C CYS A 203 -10.90 -5.10 -11.35
N LEU A 204 -10.55 -5.91 -12.34
CA LEU A 204 -9.28 -6.61 -12.38
C LEU A 204 -8.21 -5.67 -12.95
N HIS A 205 -7.07 -5.66 -12.33
CA HIS A 205 -5.88 -4.98 -12.81
C HIS A 205 -4.63 -5.64 -12.21
N TYR A 206 -3.56 -5.70 -12.98
CA TYR A 206 -2.28 -6.26 -12.55
C TYR A 206 -1.19 -5.19 -12.59
N TYR A 207 -0.16 -5.32 -11.75
CA TYR A 207 0.95 -4.37 -11.67
C TYR A 207 2.03 -4.61 -12.72
N TYR A 208 1.98 -5.76 -13.39
CA TYR A 208 2.92 -6.17 -14.44
C TYR A 208 2.24 -7.16 -15.36
N THR A 209 2.73 -7.24 -16.59
CA THR A 209 2.28 -8.20 -17.58
C THR A 209 3.07 -9.51 -17.48
N THR A 210 2.59 -10.55 -18.17
CA THR A 210 3.35 -11.78 -18.32
C THR A 210 4.66 -11.54 -19.07
N GLU A 211 4.67 -10.61 -20.03
CA GLU A 211 5.88 -10.21 -20.77
C GLU A 211 6.94 -9.62 -19.81
N ASP A 212 6.56 -8.79 -18.86
CA ASP A 212 7.48 -8.23 -17.87
C ASP A 212 8.18 -9.32 -17.05
N VAL A 213 7.47 -10.41 -16.78
CA VAL A 213 8.00 -11.55 -16.03
C VAL A 213 8.84 -12.47 -16.91
N TYR A 214 8.40 -12.72 -18.13
CA TYR A 214 9.03 -13.69 -19.04
C TYR A 214 10.04 -13.07 -20.00
N ALA A 215 10.06 -11.77 -20.22
CA ALA A 215 10.99 -11.09 -21.13
C ALA A 215 12.49 -11.31 -20.78
N LYS A 216 12.76 -11.72 -19.54
CA LYS A 216 14.12 -12.10 -19.11
C LYS A 216 14.48 -13.57 -19.43
N GLY A 217 13.60 -14.28 -20.14
CA GLY A 217 13.71 -15.71 -20.41
C GLY A 217 13.48 -16.58 -19.17
N PRO A 218 13.07 -17.83 -19.33
CA PRO A 218 13.17 -18.77 -18.23
C PRO A 218 14.66 -18.91 -17.95
N ASN A 219 15.15 -18.24 -16.90
CA ASN A 219 16.39 -18.65 -16.29
C ASN A 219 16.14 -20.14 -15.98
N GLU A 220 16.92 -21.01 -16.60
CA GLU A 220 16.91 -22.42 -16.21
C GLU A 220 17.19 -22.43 -14.72
N MET A 221 16.13 -22.56 -13.92
CA MET A 221 16.22 -22.68 -12.47
C MET A 221 16.79 -24.06 -12.16
N THR A 222 18.08 -24.20 -12.36
CA THR A 222 18.83 -25.43 -12.15
C THR A 222 19.25 -25.65 -10.70
N GLY A 223 18.86 -24.75 -9.80
CA GLY A 223 19.26 -24.81 -8.40
C GLY A 223 18.38 -25.76 -7.57
N PRO A 224 18.97 -26.52 -6.63
CA PRO A 224 18.21 -27.37 -5.72
C PRO A 224 17.53 -26.58 -4.59
N HIS A 225 17.64 -25.27 -4.58
CA HIS A 225 17.20 -24.43 -3.47
C HIS A 225 15.73 -24.03 -3.58
N ILE A 226 15.11 -23.75 -2.44
CA ILE A 226 13.70 -23.36 -2.33
C ILE A 226 13.62 -21.91 -1.88
N LEU A 227 12.93 -21.06 -2.65
CA LEU A 227 12.56 -19.70 -2.24
C LEU A 227 11.22 -19.76 -1.51
N LEU A 228 11.19 -19.34 -0.24
CA LEU A 228 10.00 -19.35 0.59
C LEU A 228 9.53 -17.94 0.91
N GLY A 229 8.35 -17.58 0.42
CA GLY A 229 7.78 -16.25 0.61
C GLY A 229 8.52 -15.16 -0.17
N ASN A 230 8.17 -13.91 0.08
CA ASN A 230 8.73 -12.75 -0.61
C ASN A 230 9.04 -11.55 0.32
N SER A 231 8.67 -11.64 1.59
CA SER A 231 8.78 -10.54 2.55
C SER A 231 8.65 -11.02 3.99
N SER A 232 9.10 -10.22 4.96
CA SER A 232 8.81 -10.42 6.38
C SER A 232 7.38 -9.97 6.69
N SER A 233 6.42 -10.83 6.35
CA SER A 233 5.01 -10.60 6.63
C SER A 233 4.40 -11.86 7.24
N SER A 234 3.63 -11.69 8.30
CA SER A 234 2.90 -12.80 8.93
C SER A 234 1.93 -13.50 7.98
N THR A 235 1.43 -12.79 6.97
CA THR A 235 0.55 -13.37 5.94
C THR A 235 1.23 -14.43 5.06
N ASN A 236 2.55 -14.52 5.08
CA ASN A 236 3.30 -15.57 4.37
C ASN A 236 3.32 -16.92 5.10
N ASN A 237 2.86 -16.99 6.37
CA ASN A 237 2.84 -18.23 7.18
C ASN A 237 4.17 -18.99 7.12
N HIS A 238 5.30 -18.29 7.25
CA HIS A 238 6.65 -18.89 7.08
C HIS A 238 6.91 -20.04 8.04
N ILE A 239 6.39 -19.97 9.29
CA ILE A 239 6.65 -20.98 10.32
C ILE A 239 6.07 -22.33 9.89
N GLU A 240 4.82 -22.35 9.48
CA GLU A 240 4.14 -23.55 9.03
C GLU A 240 4.74 -24.10 7.74
N ALA A 241 5.10 -23.19 6.83
CA ALA A 241 5.74 -23.58 5.58
C ALA A 241 7.13 -24.20 5.84
N LEU A 242 7.92 -23.65 6.78
CA LEU A 242 9.19 -24.25 7.20
C LEU A 242 9.00 -25.61 7.84
N ASP A 243 7.99 -25.79 8.69
CA ASP A 243 7.67 -27.09 9.28
C ASP A 243 7.34 -28.15 8.22
N LEU A 244 6.52 -27.79 7.23
CA LEU A 244 6.19 -28.70 6.13
C LEU A 244 7.44 -29.05 5.31
N LEU A 245 8.33 -28.10 5.08
CA LEU A 245 9.55 -28.31 4.32
C LEU A 245 10.56 -29.19 5.05
N GLN A 246 10.60 -29.18 6.39
CA GLN A 246 11.48 -30.07 7.16
C GLN A 246 11.26 -31.55 6.84
N GLY A 247 10.01 -31.94 6.52
CA GLY A 247 9.69 -33.32 6.15
C GLY A 247 10.02 -33.69 4.69
N ILE A 248 10.28 -32.72 3.84
CA ILE A 248 10.40 -32.89 2.39
C ILE A 248 11.83 -32.64 1.90
N VAL A 249 12.54 -31.72 2.54
CA VAL A 249 13.87 -31.29 2.09
C VAL A 249 14.94 -32.27 2.56
N LYS A 250 15.64 -32.88 1.60
CA LYS A 250 16.80 -33.74 1.84
C LYS A 250 18.10 -32.95 1.68
N ASP A 251 19.02 -33.29 2.48
CA ASP A 251 20.38 -32.88 2.88
C ASP A 251 21.17 -31.74 2.16
N GLU A 252 20.91 -31.38 0.92
CA GLU A 252 21.68 -30.35 0.22
C GLU A 252 20.89 -29.11 -0.22
N ARG A 253 19.61 -29.08 0.06
CA ARG A 253 18.75 -27.96 -0.34
C ARG A 253 18.76 -26.85 0.70
N LYS A 254 19.00 -25.64 0.25
CA LYS A 254 18.84 -24.44 1.10
C LYS A 254 17.42 -23.90 0.94
N ILE A 255 16.82 -23.50 2.06
CA ILE A 255 15.59 -22.73 2.06
C ILE A 255 16.00 -21.26 2.22
N ILE A 256 15.65 -20.44 1.23
CA ILE A 256 15.96 -19.01 1.20
C ILE A 256 14.68 -18.26 1.56
N VAL A 257 14.69 -17.55 2.69
CA VAL A 257 13.55 -16.75 3.17
C VAL A 257 13.91 -15.27 3.08
N PRO A 258 13.37 -14.51 2.11
CA PRO A 258 13.66 -13.08 2.00
C PRO A 258 12.90 -12.31 3.08
N LEU A 259 13.60 -11.81 4.09
CA LEU A 259 13.05 -11.04 5.21
C LEU A 259 13.47 -9.57 5.20
N ASN A 260 14.03 -9.08 4.10
CA ASN A 260 14.54 -7.73 3.96
C ASN A 260 13.47 -6.67 3.61
N TYR A 261 12.24 -7.10 3.42
CA TYR A 261 11.10 -6.25 3.11
C TYR A 261 9.89 -6.64 3.96
N GLY A 262 9.17 -5.67 4.50
CA GLY A 262 7.98 -5.88 5.33
C GLY A 262 8.18 -5.47 6.80
N ASP A 263 7.58 -6.19 7.72
CA ASP A 263 7.64 -5.91 9.15
C ASP A 263 8.97 -6.39 9.75
N GLN A 264 9.78 -5.45 10.21
CA GLN A 264 11.08 -5.75 10.83
C GLN A 264 10.96 -6.45 12.19
N SER A 265 9.79 -6.50 12.80
CA SER A 265 9.55 -7.21 14.05
C SER A 265 9.17 -8.69 13.85
N TYR A 266 8.82 -9.06 12.63
CA TYR A 266 8.51 -10.42 12.23
C TYR A 266 9.79 -11.22 11.92
#